data_bb031cad997fb841351c71ee279d6238
#
_entry.id   bb031cad997fb841351c71ee279d6238
#
_cell.length_a   1.000
_cell.length_b   1.000
_cell.length_c   1.000
_cell.angle_alpha   90.00
_cell.angle_beta   90.00
_cell.angle_gamma   90.00
#
_symmetry.space_group_name_H-M   'P 1'
#
loop_
_entity.id
_entity.type
_entity.pdbx_description
1 polymer ?
#
loop_
_entity_poly.entity_id
_entity_poly.type
_entity_poly.pdbx_seq_one_letter_code
_entity_poly.pdbx_strand_id
1 'polypeptide(L)'
;MRGGRSLIAPSSDEFCLPHEVFELGLKQGPLLVYLYLICRKSLKHGADEINCAIISNAVGLCKKTVRAHLRTLADAGFIKVKKHGQTFSYSLSPIQGKVREPRNVAPHNRWISRKQVWITGEVFEAVFPVPAEVFQLDLECGELLVYIYLHYQKGVRSGQCWPSYATIGAAVGMGRKTVQRNVHSLVDKSLIQAEDTTVRRKNGYSYNGNLLYTVKPVEQILKAREKEFLTELKLAEAQRKWDRRCQQRGHPRSAL
;
A
#
# COMPACT_ATOMS: atom_id res chain seq x y z
N MET A 1 30.37 21.13 -15.57
CA MET A 1 29.54 20.08 -16.17
C MET A 1 28.53 19.61 -15.11
N ARG A 2 27.26 20.00 -15.25
CA ARG A 2 26.19 19.64 -14.30
C ARG A 2 25.62 18.31 -14.74
N GLY A 3 25.87 17.26 -13.94
CA GLY A 3 25.33 15.91 -14.16
C GLY A 3 23.82 15.90 -14.24
N GLY A 4 23.29 15.53 -15.39
CA GLY A 4 21.87 15.35 -15.62
C GLY A 4 21.30 14.28 -14.69
N ARG A 5 20.37 14.66 -13.82
CA ARG A 5 19.57 13.73 -13.02
C ARG A 5 18.66 12.98 -14.00
N SER A 6 18.96 11.72 -14.24
CA SER A 6 18.04 10.80 -14.91
C SER A 6 16.72 10.77 -14.13
N LEU A 7 15.70 11.39 -14.68
CA LEU A 7 14.32 11.25 -14.22
C LEU A 7 13.87 9.86 -14.63
N ILE A 8 13.85 8.93 -13.68
CA ILE A 8 13.22 7.63 -13.89
C ILE A 8 11.74 7.95 -14.14
N ALA A 9 11.31 7.77 -15.39
CA ALA A 9 9.88 7.81 -15.71
C ALA A 9 9.21 6.71 -14.90
N PRO A 10 8.02 6.96 -14.28
CA PRO A 10 7.27 5.90 -13.63
C PRO A 10 7.08 4.76 -14.62
N SER A 11 7.24 3.52 -14.15
CA SER A 11 6.87 2.35 -14.96
C SER A 11 5.41 2.48 -15.38
N SER A 12 4.99 1.83 -16.45
CA SER A 12 3.62 1.91 -16.96
C SER A 12 2.55 1.55 -15.93
N ASP A 13 2.95 0.88 -14.86
CA ASP A 13 2.09 0.29 -13.82
C ASP A 13 2.12 1.06 -12.48
N GLU A 14 2.78 2.22 -12.42
CA GLU A 14 2.78 3.10 -11.26
C GLU A 14 1.66 4.15 -11.32
N PHE A 15 1.01 4.40 -10.19
CA PHE A 15 0.09 5.52 -10.03
C PHE A 15 0.64 6.53 -9.02
N CYS A 16 0.30 7.79 -9.25
CA CYS A 16 0.75 8.86 -8.37
C CYS A 16 -0.32 9.20 -7.32
N LEU A 17 0.11 9.31 -6.07
CA LEU A 17 -0.72 9.79 -4.97
C LEU A 17 -0.26 11.18 -4.52
N PRO A 18 -1.18 12.15 -4.33
CA PRO A 18 -0.84 13.40 -3.67
C PRO A 18 -0.54 13.15 -2.20
N HIS A 19 0.42 13.86 -1.63
CA HIS A 19 0.81 13.67 -0.23
C HIS A 19 -0.33 14.04 0.74
N GLU A 20 -1.19 14.97 0.34
CA GLU A 20 -2.37 15.44 1.07
C GLU A 20 -3.36 14.31 1.37
N VAL A 21 -3.28 13.19 0.67
CA VAL A 21 -4.19 12.06 0.86
C VAL A 21 -4.19 11.52 2.29
N PHE A 22 -3.05 11.61 2.99
CA PHE A 22 -2.94 11.23 4.40
C PHE A 22 -3.38 12.31 5.38
N GLU A 23 -3.70 13.50 4.90
CA GLU A 23 -4.18 14.64 5.69
C GLU A 23 -5.70 14.82 5.60
N LEU A 24 -6.40 13.98 4.83
CA LEU A 24 -7.85 14.04 4.64
C LEU A 24 -8.64 13.66 5.90
N GLY A 25 -8.01 13.05 6.90
CA GLY A 25 -8.65 12.61 8.14
C GLY A 25 -9.65 11.48 7.94
N LEU A 26 -9.54 10.73 6.86
CA LEU A 26 -10.35 9.55 6.59
C LEU A 26 -9.96 8.40 7.53
N LYS A 27 -10.95 7.59 7.92
CA LYS A 27 -10.71 6.31 8.59
C LYS A 27 -10.12 5.30 7.61
N GLN A 28 -9.45 4.25 8.14
CA GLN A 28 -8.75 3.24 7.35
C GLN A 28 -9.53 2.68 6.14
N GLY A 29 -10.77 2.22 6.33
CA GLY A 29 -11.54 1.60 5.25
C GLY A 29 -11.89 2.56 4.11
N PRO A 30 -12.54 3.72 4.38
CA PRO A 30 -12.75 4.75 3.36
C PRO A 30 -11.47 5.23 2.69
N LEU A 31 -10.36 5.40 3.44
CA LEU A 31 -9.08 5.81 2.89
C LEU A 31 -8.57 4.79 1.87
N LEU A 32 -8.57 3.50 2.21
CA LEU A 32 -8.09 2.46 1.29
C LEU A 32 -8.93 2.38 0.01
N VAL A 33 -10.27 2.43 0.13
CA VAL A 33 -11.16 2.47 -1.03
C VAL A 33 -10.86 3.69 -1.91
N TYR A 34 -10.60 4.84 -1.30
CA TYR A 34 -10.26 6.08 -2.02
C TYR A 34 -8.93 5.98 -2.76
N LEU A 35 -7.87 5.43 -2.12
CA LEU A 35 -6.58 5.16 -2.76
C LEU A 35 -6.72 4.22 -3.97
N TYR A 36 -7.53 3.19 -3.84
CA TYR A 36 -7.80 2.27 -4.95
C TYR A 36 -8.51 2.96 -6.13
N LEU A 37 -9.48 3.84 -5.85
CA LEU A 37 -10.15 4.62 -6.89
C LEU A 37 -9.18 5.57 -7.62
N ILE A 38 -8.25 6.19 -6.89
CA ILE A 38 -7.19 7.01 -7.52
C ILE A 38 -6.31 6.14 -8.42
N CYS A 39 -5.87 4.97 -7.94
CA CYS A 39 -5.08 4.02 -8.71
C CYS A 39 -5.78 3.66 -10.03
N ARG A 40 -7.02 3.23 -9.96
CA ARG A 40 -7.81 2.83 -11.15
C ARG A 40 -7.97 3.95 -12.17
N LYS A 41 -8.18 5.18 -11.71
CA LYS A 41 -8.29 6.35 -12.57
C LYS A 41 -6.95 6.70 -13.24
N SER A 42 -5.85 6.60 -12.52
CA SER A 42 -4.52 6.93 -13.03
C SER A 42 -4.05 5.97 -14.12
N LEU A 43 -4.37 4.68 -14.00
CA LEU A 43 -3.93 3.65 -14.94
C LEU A 43 -4.72 3.61 -16.25
N LYS A 44 -5.67 4.52 -16.49
CA LYS A 44 -6.53 4.58 -17.70
C LYS A 44 -7.23 3.24 -18.05
N HIS A 45 -7.22 2.27 -17.14
CA HIS A 45 -7.94 1.02 -17.32
C HIS A 45 -9.42 1.26 -17.02
N GLY A 46 -10.17 1.67 -18.05
CA GLY A 46 -11.63 1.71 -18.08
C GLY A 46 -12.22 2.37 -16.84
N ALA A 47 -12.23 3.71 -16.76
CA ALA A 47 -12.86 4.45 -15.67
C ALA A 47 -14.36 4.18 -15.55
N ASP A 48 -14.96 3.49 -16.51
CA ASP A 48 -16.39 3.49 -16.74
C ASP A 48 -17.18 2.40 -16.00
N GLU A 49 -16.53 1.35 -15.48
CA GLU A 49 -17.26 0.27 -14.77
C GLU A 49 -16.52 -0.29 -13.55
N ILE A 50 -16.19 0.58 -12.60
CA ILE A 50 -15.70 0.09 -11.30
C ILE A 50 -16.91 -0.35 -10.48
N ASN A 51 -17.14 -1.64 -10.39
CA ASN A 51 -18.20 -2.18 -9.53
C ASN A 51 -17.65 -2.56 -8.13
N CYS A 52 -18.56 -2.69 -7.15
CA CYS A 52 -18.18 -3.04 -5.78
C CYS A 52 -17.46 -4.40 -5.65
N ALA A 53 -17.60 -5.30 -6.63
CA ALA A 53 -16.91 -6.59 -6.60
C ALA A 53 -15.43 -6.44 -6.92
N ILE A 54 -15.11 -5.62 -7.92
CA ILE A 54 -13.72 -5.33 -8.30
C ILE A 54 -13.00 -4.64 -7.13
N ILE A 55 -13.63 -3.62 -6.53
CA ILE A 55 -13.06 -2.95 -5.34
C ILE A 55 -12.89 -3.94 -4.20
N SER A 56 -13.92 -4.75 -3.90
CA SER A 56 -13.94 -5.76 -2.84
C SER A 56 -12.74 -6.71 -2.94
N ASN A 57 -12.49 -7.23 -4.13
CA ASN A 57 -11.38 -8.16 -4.37
C ASN A 57 -10.01 -7.48 -4.22
N ALA A 58 -9.87 -6.25 -4.70
CA ALA A 58 -8.60 -5.55 -4.68
C ALA A 58 -8.20 -5.06 -3.27
N VAL A 59 -9.18 -4.65 -2.44
CA VAL A 59 -8.91 -4.08 -1.12
C VAL A 59 -9.12 -5.08 0.03
N GLY A 60 -9.47 -6.33 -0.26
CA GLY A 60 -9.71 -7.36 0.75
C GLY A 60 -10.92 -7.09 1.67
N LEU A 61 -11.91 -6.30 1.25
CA LEU A 61 -13.10 -5.97 2.02
C LEU A 61 -14.35 -6.58 1.41
N CYS A 62 -15.32 -6.97 2.23
CA CYS A 62 -16.58 -7.49 1.68
C CYS A 62 -17.39 -6.41 0.96
N LYS A 63 -18.21 -6.80 -0.04
CA LYS A 63 -19.02 -5.89 -0.87
C LYS A 63 -19.91 -4.95 -0.05
N LYS A 64 -20.46 -5.41 1.08
CA LYS A 64 -21.30 -4.62 1.98
C LYS A 64 -20.49 -3.48 2.60
N THR A 65 -19.29 -3.78 3.09
CA THR A 65 -18.36 -2.80 3.67
C THR A 65 -17.89 -1.80 2.63
N VAL A 66 -17.52 -2.25 1.43
CA VAL A 66 -17.14 -1.37 0.31
C VAL A 66 -18.27 -0.38 -0.02
N ARG A 67 -19.53 -0.83 -0.10
CA ARG A 67 -20.68 0.06 -0.34
C ARG A 67 -20.84 1.10 0.78
N ALA A 68 -20.64 0.72 2.03
CA ALA A 68 -20.69 1.66 3.16
C ALA A 68 -19.59 2.71 3.05
N HIS A 69 -18.36 2.31 2.71
CA HIS A 69 -17.23 3.23 2.54
C HIS A 69 -17.42 4.16 1.33
N LEU A 70 -17.96 3.66 0.22
CA LEU A 70 -18.30 4.49 -0.93
C LEU A 70 -19.37 5.54 -0.59
N ARG A 71 -20.38 5.20 0.22
CA ARG A 71 -21.34 6.19 0.74
C ARG A 71 -20.65 7.23 1.61
N THR A 72 -19.83 6.80 2.58
CA THR A 72 -19.05 7.71 3.42
C THR A 72 -18.21 8.69 2.58
N LEU A 73 -17.56 8.20 1.52
CA LEU A 73 -16.78 9.04 0.61
C LEU A 73 -17.65 10.01 -0.20
N ALA A 74 -18.84 9.57 -0.63
CA ALA A 74 -19.79 10.42 -1.35
C ALA A 74 -20.38 11.50 -0.45
N ASP A 75 -20.80 11.14 0.77
CA ASP A 75 -21.36 12.06 1.77
C ASP A 75 -20.31 13.12 2.19
N ALA A 76 -19.05 12.72 2.29
CA ALA A 76 -17.92 13.63 2.53
C ALA A 76 -17.47 14.41 1.27
N GLY A 77 -18.10 14.15 0.12
CA GLY A 77 -17.84 14.84 -1.14
C GLY A 77 -16.52 14.48 -1.83
N PHE A 78 -15.85 13.38 -1.45
CA PHE A 78 -14.62 12.92 -2.11
C PHE A 78 -14.87 12.25 -3.45
N ILE A 79 -16.08 11.72 -3.64
CA ILE A 79 -16.48 11.09 -4.90
C ILE A 79 -17.88 11.56 -5.30
N LYS A 80 -18.14 11.56 -6.60
CA LYS A 80 -19.48 11.71 -7.17
C LYS A 80 -19.92 10.36 -7.71
N VAL A 81 -21.14 9.96 -7.39
CA VAL A 81 -21.72 8.68 -7.82
C VAL A 81 -22.77 8.97 -8.88
N LYS A 82 -22.63 8.34 -10.04
CA LYS A 82 -23.65 8.36 -11.11
C LYS A 82 -24.21 6.95 -11.27
N LYS A 83 -25.52 6.84 -11.31
CA LYS A 83 -26.21 5.58 -11.54
C LYS A 83 -26.48 5.42 -13.04
N HIS A 84 -26.07 4.29 -13.60
CA HIS A 84 -26.33 3.88 -14.97
C HIS A 84 -27.11 2.56 -14.97
N GLY A 85 -28.45 2.63 -15.01
CA GLY A 85 -29.28 1.44 -14.85
C GLY A 85 -29.04 0.72 -13.52
N GLN A 86 -28.47 -0.50 -13.60
CA GLN A 86 -28.11 -1.29 -12.41
C GLN A 86 -26.64 -1.11 -11.96
N THR A 87 -25.84 -0.39 -12.74
CA THR A 87 -24.42 -0.14 -12.44
C THR A 87 -24.20 1.26 -11.87
N PHE A 88 -23.06 1.46 -11.21
CA PHE A 88 -22.65 2.75 -10.66
C PHE A 88 -21.27 3.11 -11.18
N SER A 89 -21.10 4.34 -11.62
CA SER A 89 -19.79 4.93 -11.89
C SER A 89 -19.38 5.89 -10.79
N TYR A 90 -18.09 5.93 -10.49
CA TYR A 90 -17.52 6.76 -9.44
C TYR A 90 -16.52 7.73 -10.05
N SER A 91 -16.74 9.02 -9.89
CA SER A 91 -15.78 10.05 -10.27
C SER A 91 -15.21 10.72 -9.03
N LEU A 92 -13.87 10.91 -9.03
CA LEU A 92 -13.19 11.57 -7.94
C LEU A 92 -13.50 13.07 -7.96
N SER A 93 -13.69 13.64 -6.78
CA SER A 93 -13.88 15.10 -6.60
C SER A 93 -12.55 15.75 -6.19
N PRO A 94 -12.38 17.06 -6.41
CA PRO A 94 -11.23 17.81 -5.95
C PRO A 94 -10.93 17.62 -4.46
N ILE A 95 -9.64 17.51 -4.12
CA ILE A 95 -9.15 17.33 -2.74
C ILE A 95 -8.86 18.68 -2.08
N GLN A 96 -8.46 19.68 -2.87
CA GLN A 96 -8.13 21.02 -2.37
C GLN A 96 -9.31 21.60 -1.58
N GLY A 97 -8.99 22.18 -0.41
CA GLY A 97 -9.99 22.66 0.53
C GLY A 97 -10.59 21.61 1.48
N LYS A 98 -10.28 20.33 1.31
CA LYS A 98 -10.70 19.24 2.22
C LYS A 98 -9.60 18.76 3.14
N VAL A 99 -8.38 19.22 2.91
CA VAL A 99 -7.21 18.93 3.75
C VAL A 99 -7.42 19.60 5.10
N ARG A 100 -7.42 18.83 6.17
CA ARG A 100 -7.37 19.39 7.52
C ARG A 100 -6.00 20.02 7.71
N GLU A 101 -5.95 21.14 8.47
CA GLU A 101 -4.68 21.82 8.76
C GLU A 101 -3.59 20.81 9.11
N PRO A 102 -2.42 20.90 8.44
CA PRO A 102 -1.37 19.92 8.61
C PRO A 102 -0.93 19.90 10.07
N ARG A 103 -1.24 18.85 10.79
CA ARG A 103 -0.59 18.57 12.07
C ARG A 103 0.87 18.27 11.73
N ASN A 104 1.74 19.25 11.83
CA ASN A 104 3.20 19.25 11.74
C ASN A 104 3.88 17.86 11.57
N VAL A 105 3.47 17.10 10.59
CA VAL A 105 4.04 15.82 10.20
C VAL A 105 4.82 16.06 8.92
N ALA A 106 5.86 16.89 9.02
CA ALA A 106 6.80 17.05 7.91
C ALA A 106 7.51 15.70 7.70
N PRO A 107 7.35 15.04 6.55
CA PRO A 107 8.15 13.88 6.23
C PRO A 107 9.62 14.33 6.10
N HIS A 108 10.50 13.69 6.86
CA HIS A 108 11.92 14.07 6.91
C HIS A 108 12.68 13.86 5.59
N ASN A 109 12.12 13.09 4.65
CA ASN A 109 12.73 12.84 3.34
C ASN A 109 11.66 12.77 2.25
N ARG A 110 11.21 13.91 1.75
CA ARG A 110 10.24 13.95 0.65
C ARG A 110 10.89 13.59 -0.67
N TRP A 111 10.40 12.57 -1.30
CA TRP A 111 10.50 12.44 -2.73
C TRP A 111 9.33 13.18 -3.39
N ILE A 112 9.56 14.42 -3.73
CA ILE A 112 8.58 15.22 -4.47
C ILE A 112 8.97 15.09 -5.94
N SER A 113 8.18 14.39 -6.72
CA SER A 113 8.22 14.54 -8.16
C SER A 113 7.72 15.94 -8.47
N ARG A 114 8.56 16.81 -9.03
CA ARG A 114 8.13 18.13 -9.52
C ARG A 114 7.31 18.05 -10.83
N LYS A 115 6.81 16.86 -11.18
CA LYS A 115 5.88 16.71 -12.30
C LYS A 115 4.49 17.08 -11.82
N GLN A 116 3.88 18.04 -12.48
CA GLN A 116 2.47 18.31 -12.33
C GLN A 116 1.67 17.08 -12.77
N VAL A 117 0.91 16.51 -11.87
CA VAL A 117 0.08 15.34 -12.14
C VAL A 117 -1.38 15.71 -11.92
N TRP A 118 -2.20 15.42 -12.92
CA TRP A 118 -3.65 15.61 -12.85
C TRP A 118 -4.29 14.44 -12.09
N ILE A 119 -4.77 14.72 -10.89
CA ILE A 119 -5.53 13.76 -10.08
C ILE A 119 -6.80 14.45 -9.63
N THR A 120 -7.94 13.79 -9.72
CA THR A 120 -9.23 14.33 -9.25
C THR A 120 -9.71 15.61 -9.93
N GLY A 121 -9.15 15.98 -11.09
CA GLY A 121 -9.45 17.24 -11.78
C GLY A 121 -8.63 18.43 -11.31
N GLU A 122 -7.58 18.18 -10.53
CA GLU A 122 -6.66 19.20 -10.00
C GLU A 122 -5.23 18.83 -10.37
N VAL A 123 -4.35 19.83 -10.36
CA VAL A 123 -2.91 19.68 -10.59
C VAL A 123 -2.21 19.60 -9.24
N PHE A 124 -1.47 18.53 -9.01
CA PHE A 124 -0.62 18.35 -7.83
C PHE A 124 0.85 18.43 -8.21
N GLU A 125 1.61 19.22 -7.46
CA GLU A 125 3.06 19.33 -7.63
C GLU A 125 3.83 18.38 -6.74
N ALA A 126 3.22 17.95 -5.64
CA ALA A 126 3.80 17.07 -4.64
C ALA A 126 3.09 15.71 -4.65
N VAL A 127 3.57 14.80 -5.48
CA VAL A 127 3.05 13.45 -5.62
C VAL A 127 4.16 12.42 -5.37
N PHE A 128 3.76 11.22 -4.96
CA PHE A 128 4.67 10.08 -4.84
C PHE A 128 4.14 8.89 -5.65
N PRO A 129 5.02 8.18 -6.36
CA PRO A 129 4.64 7.01 -7.14
C PRO A 129 4.41 5.81 -6.21
N VAL A 130 3.39 5.03 -6.52
CA VAL A 130 3.08 3.75 -5.87
C VAL A 130 2.84 2.72 -6.97
N PRO A 131 3.52 1.56 -6.92
CA PRO A 131 3.24 0.47 -7.85
C PRO A 131 1.80 -0.02 -7.69
N ALA A 132 1.07 -0.21 -8.80
CA ALA A 132 -0.32 -0.67 -8.76
C ALA A 132 -0.44 -2.10 -8.18
N GLU A 133 0.59 -2.88 -8.33
CA GLU A 133 0.73 -4.24 -7.81
C GLU A 133 0.70 -4.30 -6.28
N VAL A 134 0.78 -3.17 -5.58
CA VAL A 134 0.61 -3.12 -4.12
C VAL A 134 -0.72 -3.75 -3.68
N PHE A 135 -1.76 -3.66 -4.51
CA PHE A 135 -3.05 -4.29 -4.26
C PHE A 135 -3.06 -5.82 -4.50
N GLN A 136 -1.98 -6.39 -5.03
CA GLN A 136 -1.78 -7.83 -5.23
C GLN A 136 -1.00 -8.50 -4.10
N LEU A 137 -0.58 -7.72 -3.09
CA LEU A 137 0.23 -8.24 -1.98
C LEU A 137 -0.56 -9.11 -0.99
N ASP A 138 -1.86 -9.29 -1.18
CA ASP A 138 -2.74 -10.06 -0.30
C ASP A 138 -2.59 -9.64 1.18
N LEU A 139 -2.77 -8.34 1.40
CA LEU A 139 -2.67 -7.71 2.71
C LEU A 139 -4.04 -7.32 3.23
N GLU A 140 -4.21 -7.42 4.55
CA GLU A 140 -5.37 -6.83 5.20
C GLU A 140 -5.39 -5.31 5.02
N CYS A 141 -6.59 -4.72 5.08
CA CYS A 141 -6.80 -3.27 4.89
C CYS A 141 -5.83 -2.42 5.72
N GLY A 142 -5.61 -2.78 6.98
CA GLY A 142 -4.72 -2.06 7.88
C GLY A 142 -3.24 -2.19 7.51
N GLU A 143 -2.82 -3.38 7.17
CA GLU A 143 -1.45 -3.69 6.72
C GLU A 143 -1.11 -2.93 5.44
N LEU A 144 -2.01 -2.99 4.46
CA LEU A 144 -1.82 -2.32 3.17
C LEU A 144 -1.67 -0.81 3.32
N LEU A 145 -2.50 -0.18 4.16
CA LEU A 145 -2.38 1.26 4.44
C LEU A 145 -1.07 1.61 5.14
N VAL A 146 -0.66 0.82 6.14
CA VAL A 146 0.63 1.04 6.82
C VAL A 146 1.78 0.88 5.83
N TYR A 147 1.75 -0.14 4.97
CA TYR A 147 2.77 -0.36 3.96
C TYR A 147 2.86 0.81 2.97
N ILE A 148 1.72 1.29 2.41
CA ILE A 148 1.68 2.44 1.49
C ILE A 148 2.19 3.71 2.20
N TYR A 149 1.84 3.92 3.48
CA TYR A 149 2.32 5.07 4.23
C TYR A 149 3.84 5.00 4.47
N LEU A 150 4.38 3.83 4.85
CA LEU A 150 5.83 3.65 4.99
C LEU A 150 6.55 3.82 3.65
N HIS A 151 5.95 3.34 2.56
CA HIS A 151 6.46 3.56 1.21
C HIS A 151 6.49 5.06 0.85
N TYR A 152 5.50 5.83 1.27
CA TYR A 152 5.48 7.29 1.13
C TYR A 152 6.58 7.97 1.94
N GLN A 153 6.83 7.51 3.17
CA GLN A 153 7.79 8.12 4.09
C GLN A 153 9.25 7.74 3.81
N LYS A 154 9.50 6.62 3.13
CA LYS A 154 10.86 6.13 2.90
C LYS A 154 11.70 7.06 2.05
N GLY A 155 12.98 7.15 2.37
CA GLY A 155 13.97 7.80 1.51
C GLY A 155 14.17 7.01 0.20
N VAL A 156 14.29 7.72 -0.92
CA VAL A 156 14.41 7.10 -2.26
C VAL A 156 15.64 6.21 -2.39
N ARG A 157 16.76 6.64 -1.82
CA ARG A 157 18.03 5.90 -1.93
C ARG A 157 18.17 4.82 -0.87
N SER A 158 17.75 5.12 0.36
CA SER A 158 17.91 4.21 1.49
C SER A 158 16.78 3.18 1.61
N GLY A 159 15.60 3.48 1.09
CA GLY A 159 14.40 2.68 1.35
C GLY A 159 13.93 2.73 2.81
N GLN A 160 14.51 3.62 3.62
CA GLN A 160 14.33 3.68 5.07
C GLN A 160 13.51 4.87 5.52
N CYS A 161 12.76 4.70 6.61
CA CYS A 161 12.02 5.75 7.30
C CYS A 161 11.86 5.39 8.79
N TRP A 162 11.50 6.38 9.63
CA TRP A 162 11.36 6.18 11.07
C TRP A 162 10.16 6.93 11.69
N PRO A 163 8.96 6.85 11.10
CA PRO A 163 7.78 7.44 11.72
C PRO A 163 7.40 6.70 13.00
N SER A 164 6.89 7.44 14.00
CA SER A 164 6.33 6.83 15.20
C SER A 164 5.01 6.11 14.90
N TYR A 165 4.61 5.15 15.74
CA TYR A 165 3.28 4.53 15.63
C TYR A 165 2.14 5.55 15.72
N ALA A 166 2.32 6.62 16.50
CA ALA A 166 1.33 7.69 16.60
C ALA A 166 1.23 8.47 15.27
N THR A 167 2.37 8.75 14.64
CA THR A 167 2.45 9.44 13.34
C THR A 167 1.77 8.61 12.25
N ILE A 168 2.11 7.31 12.17
CA ILE A 168 1.46 6.38 11.24
C ILE A 168 -0.06 6.37 11.49
N GLY A 169 -0.46 6.17 12.76
CA GLY A 169 -1.87 6.08 13.12
C GLY A 169 -2.68 7.32 12.77
N ALA A 170 -2.12 8.51 12.98
CA ALA A 170 -2.76 9.77 12.60
C ALA A 170 -2.97 9.89 11.09
N ALA A 171 -2.00 9.44 10.29
CA ALA A 171 -2.06 9.49 8.83
C ALA A 171 -3.06 8.50 8.23
N VAL A 172 -3.11 7.27 8.76
CA VAL A 172 -3.95 6.19 8.19
C VAL A 172 -5.27 5.97 8.95
N GLY A 173 -5.59 6.83 9.90
CA GLY A 173 -6.85 6.77 10.65
C GLY A 173 -6.97 5.56 11.59
N MET A 174 -5.86 5.14 12.23
CA MET A 174 -5.78 3.98 13.12
C MET A 174 -5.24 4.33 14.51
N GLY A 175 -5.65 3.57 15.52
CA GLY A 175 -5.07 3.63 16.86
C GLY A 175 -3.66 3.03 16.91
N ARG A 176 -2.82 3.51 17.85
CA ARG A 176 -1.42 3.08 18.04
C ARG A 176 -1.26 1.55 18.14
N LYS A 177 -2.11 0.86 18.92
CA LYS A 177 -2.05 -0.60 19.09
C LYS A 177 -2.34 -1.34 17.78
N THR A 178 -3.27 -0.83 16.97
CA THR A 178 -3.60 -1.39 15.65
C THR A 178 -2.43 -1.23 14.68
N VAL A 179 -1.81 -0.04 14.66
CA VAL A 179 -0.59 0.19 13.85
C VAL A 179 0.52 -0.77 14.26
N GLN A 180 0.79 -0.91 15.57
CA GLN A 180 1.81 -1.82 16.07
C GLN A 180 1.57 -3.26 15.58
N ARG A 181 0.33 -3.78 15.70
CA ARG A 181 -0.03 -5.11 15.21
C ARG A 181 0.21 -5.25 13.70
N ASN A 182 -0.21 -4.26 12.91
CA ASN A 182 -0.02 -4.27 11.46
C ASN A 182 1.47 -4.22 11.07
N VAL A 183 2.28 -3.44 11.79
CA VAL A 183 3.74 -3.40 11.60
C VAL A 183 4.36 -4.77 11.87
N HIS A 184 4.01 -5.43 12.99
CA HIS A 184 4.50 -6.77 13.28
C HIS A 184 4.11 -7.76 12.18
N SER A 185 2.85 -7.75 11.74
CA SER A 185 2.41 -8.61 10.64
C SER A 185 3.15 -8.35 9.33
N LEU A 186 3.48 -7.09 9.01
CA LEU A 186 4.28 -6.75 7.83
C LEU A 186 5.73 -7.25 7.95
N VAL A 187 6.29 -7.26 9.16
CA VAL A 187 7.62 -7.85 9.43
C VAL A 187 7.56 -9.37 9.26
N ASP A 188 6.57 -10.04 9.86
CA ASP A 188 6.38 -11.49 9.76
C ASP A 188 6.21 -11.94 8.31
N LYS A 189 5.47 -11.15 7.51
CA LYS A 189 5.31 -11.35 6.06
C LYS A 189 6.54 -10.94 5.24
N SER A 190 7.62 -10.49 5.88
CA SER A 190 8.87 -10.06 5.24
C SER A 190 8.74 -8.90 4.23
N LEU A 191 7.71 -8.05 4.37
CA LEU A 191 7.52 -6.86 3.52
C LEU A 191 8.34 -5.66 3.98
N ILE A 192 8.57 -5.57 5.28
CA ILE A 192 9.41 -4.54 5.90
C ILE A 192 10.37 -5.19 6.90
N GLN A 193 11.45 -4.49 7.23
CA GLN A 193 12.27 -4.77 8.40
C GLN A 193 12.07 -3.62 9.38
N ALA A 194 12.07 -3.92 10.68
CA ALA A 194 11.92 -2.93 11.74
C ALA A 194 13.05 -3.14 12.76
N GLU A 195 13.83 -2.11 12.99
CA GLU A 195 14.99 -2.13 13.88
C GLU A 195 14.83 -1.08 14.97
N ASP A 196 15.20 -1.44 16.21
CA ASP A 196 15.23 -0.49 17.32
C ASP A 196 16.30 0.57 17.09
N THR A 197 15.97 1.82 17.40
CA THR A 197 16.93 2.91 17.37
C THR A 197 17.14 3.49 18.77
N THR A 198 18.35 3.97 19.01
CA THR A 198 18.71 4.65 20.26
C THR A 198 19.07 6.10 19.96
N VAL A 199 18.45 7.02 20.68
CA VAL A 199 18.76 8.44 20.58
C VAL A 199 19.54 8.88 21.81
N ARG A 200 20.75 9.42 21.60
CA ARG A 200 21.58 9.95 22.67
C ARG A 200 21.33 11.45 22.84
N ARG A 201 20.98 11.88 24.04
CA ARG A 201 20.85 13.31 24.39
C ARG A 201 22.20 13.94 24.68
N LYS A 202 22.27 15.27 24.60
CA LYS A 202 23.48 16.05 24.92
C LYS A 202 24.00 15.83 26.34
N ASN A 203 23.12 15.44 27.28
CA ASN A 203 23.45 15.11 28.67
C ASN A 203 24.00 13.68 28.88
N GLY A 204 24.27 12.93 27.79
CA GLY A 204 24.83 11.58 27.85
C GLY A 204 23.81 10.45 27.99
N TYR A 205 22.56 10.73 28.36
CA TYR A 205 21.52 9.71 28.49
C TYR A 205 21.02 9.24 27.11
N SER A 206 20.82 7.93 26.99
CA SER A 206 20.23 7.30 25.81
C SER A 206 18.81 6.86 26.10
N TYR A 207 17.93 6.96 25.10
CA TYR A 207 16.56 6.47 25.18
C TYR A 207 16.15 5.82 23.85
N ASN A 208 15.15 4.95 23.91
CA ASN A 208 14.65 4.30 22.70
C ASN A 208 14.04 5.34 21.76
N GLY A 209 14.53 5.38 20.54
CA GLY A 209 13.99 6.19 19.45
C GLY A 209 12.76 5.54 18.81
N ASN A 210 12.33 6.10 17.67
CA ASN A 210 11.35 5.43 16.83
C ASN A 210 12.01 4.25 16.12
N LEU A 211 11.23 3.24 15.74
CA LEU A 211 11.72 2.14 14.92
C LEU A 211 12.23 2.67 13.56
N LEU A 212 13.33 2.11 13.10
CA LEU A 212 13.82 2.28 11.74
C LEU A 212 13.17 1.21 10.87
N TYR A 213 12.41 1.64 9.88
CA TYR A 213 11.78 0.75 8.92
C TYR A 213 12.56 0.74 7.62
N THR A 214 12.88 -0.45 7.12
CA THR A 214 13.38 -0.67 5.75
C THR A 214 12.27 -1.30 4.93
N VAL A 215 11.76 -0.57 3.93
CA VAL A 215 10.60 -0.99 3.11
C VAL A 215 11.11 -1.68 1.86
N LYS A 216 10.73 -2.95 1.67
CA LYS A 216 11.08 -3.69 0.45
C LYS A 216 10.24 -3.21 -0.73
N PRO A 217 10.81 -3.09 -1.94
CA PRO A 217 10.05 -2.80 -3.15
C PRO A 217 9.02 -3.89 -3.46
N VAL A 218 7.83 -3.50 -3.93
CA VAL A 218 6.73 -4.43 -4.29
C VAL A 218 7.21 -5.47 -5.29
N GLU A 219 7.95 -5.06 -6.31
CA GLU A 219 8.50 -5.94 -7.34
C GLU A 219 9.37 -7.07 -6.76
N GLN A 220 10.23 -6.75 -5.77
CA GLN A 220 11.06 -7.76 -5.12
C GLN A 220 10.22 -8.76 -4.33
N ILE A 221 9.16 -8.29 -3.67
CA ILE A 221 8.25 -9.12 -2.90
C ILE A 221 7.51 -10.10 -3.83
N LEU A 222 6.97 -9.60 -4.93
CA LEU A 222 6.23 -10.43 -5.89
C LEU A 222 7.15 -11.46 -6.56
N LYS A 223 8.36 -11.08 -6.97
CA LYS A 223 9.36 -12.01 -7.52
C LYS A 223 9.76 -13.10 -6.51
N ALA A 224 9.90 -12.75 -5.23
CA ALA A 224 10.20 -13.72 -4.19
C ALA A 224 9.06 -14.73 -4.02
N ARG A 225 7.81 -14.26 -3.95
CA ARG A 225 6.62 -15.14 -3.86
C ARG A 225 6.46 -16.05 -5.08
N GLU A 226 6.68 -15.51 -6.27
CA GLU A 226 6.64 -16.32 -7.50
C GLU A 226 7.69 -17.44 -7.47
N LYS A 227 8.90 -17.12 -7.03
CA LYS A 227 9.97 -18.10 -6.88
C LYS A 227 9.62 -19.20 -5.87
N GLU A 228 9.05 -18.82 -4.71
CA GLU A 228 8.59 -19.76 -3.69
C GLU A 228 7.50 -20.67 -4.26
N PHE A 229 6.49 -20.10 -4.89
CA PHE A 229 5.40 -20.86 -5.52
C PHE A 229 5.90 -21.85 -6.58
N LEU A 230 6.83 -21.44 -7.46
CA LEU A 230 7.42 -22.33 -8.45
C LEU A 230 8.24 -23.45 -7.81
N THR A 231 8.88 -23.18 -6.67
CA THR A 231 9.63 -24.19 -5.92
C THR A 231 8.69 -25.23 -5.29
N GLU A 232 7.59 -24.77 -4.69
CA GLU A 232 6.55 -25.65 -4.13
C GLU A 232 5.91 -26.52 -5.20
N LEU A 233 5.60 -25.96 -6.38
CA LEU A 233 5.07 -26.74 -7.51
C LEU A 233 6.03 -27.86 -7.93
N LYS A 234 7.33 -27.55 -8.06
CA LYS A 234 8.34 -28.55 -8.42
C LYS A 234 8.46 -29.65 -7.37
N LEU A 235 8.40 -29.29 -6.08
CA LEU A 235 8.41 -30.26 -4.98
C LEU A 235 7.16 -31.15 -5.02
N ALA A 236 5.98 -30.56 -5.22
CA ALA A 236 4.73 -31.32 -5.32
C ALA A 236 4.72 -32.27 -6.53
N GLU A 237 5.27 -31.85 -7.68
CA GLU A 237 5.42 -32.72 -8.85
C GLU A 237 6.42 -33.85 -8.60
N ALA A 238 7.54 -33.55 -7.96
CA ALA A 238 8.52 -34.57 -7.58
C ALA A 238 7.92 -35.62 -6.64
N GLN A 239 7.15 -35.16 -5.64
CA GLN A 239 6.42 -36.03 -4.73
C GLN A 239 5.43 -36.95 -5.45
N ARG A 240 4.61 -36.38 -6.36
CA ARG A 240 3.66 -37.16 -7.17
C ARG A 240 4.37 -38.20 -8.06
N LYS A 241 5.55 -37.87 -8.60
CA LYS A 241 6.37 -38.80 -9.38
C LYS A 241 6.94 -39.94 -8.50
N TRP A 242 7.36 -39.58 -7.29
CA TRP A 242 7.83 -40.53 -6.30
C TRP A 242 6.72 -41.52 -5.88
N ASP A 243 5.56 -41.01 -5.49
CA ASP A 243 4.40 -41.81 -5.07
C ASP A 243 3.99 -42.81 -6.17
N ARG A 244 3.94 -42.37 -7.45
CA ARG A 244 3.65 -43.25 -8.58
C ARG A 244 4.69 -44.39 -8.72
N ARG A 245 5.99 -44.10 -8.55
CA ARG A 245 7.05 -45.11 -8.60
C ARG A 245 6.94 -46.10 -7.44
N CYS A 246 6.62 -45.63 -6.24
CA CYS A 246 6.43 -46.48 -5.08
C CYS A 246 5.20 -47.41 -5.26
N GLN A 247 4.09 -46.91 -5.80
CA GLN A 247 2.93 -47.73 -6.12
C GLN A 247 3.24 -48.81 -7.16
N GLN A 248 4.02 -48.50 -8.20
CA GLN A 248 4.41 -49.46 -9.22
C GLN A 248 5.39 -50.52 -8.69
N ARG A 249 6.17 -50.25 -7.65
CA ARG A 249 7.14 -51.17 -7.05
C ARG A 249 6.61 -51.99 -5.86
N GLY A 250 5.31 -51.84 -5.52
CA GLY A 250 4.69 -52.60 -4.44
C GLY A 250 5.20 -52.28 -3.03
N HIS A 251 5.88 -51.14 -2.83
CA HIS A 251 6.30 -50.70 -1.50
C HIS A 251 5.15 -50.07 -0.72
N PRO A 252 4.86 -50.51 0.54
CA PRO A 252 3.82 -49.90 1.36
C PRO A 252 4.22 -48.45 1.68
N ARG A 253 3.23 -47.55 1.71
CA ARG A 253 3.38 -46.19 2.15
C ARG A 253 3.94 -46.16 3.58
N SER A 254 5.20 -45.75 3.76
CA SER A 254 5.67 -45.36 5.08
C SER A 254 5.00 -44.00 5.40
N ALA A 255 4.09 -44.01 6.37
CA ALA A 255 3.57 -42.80 6.97
C ALA A 255 4.73 -42.06 7.65
N LEU A 256 5.02 -40.87 7.18
CA LEU A 256 5.79 -39.83 7.88
C LEU A 256 4.86 -38.77 8.37
#